data_83bceed2ae6ed6fa2c14a30be140d2f1
#
_entry.id   83bceed2ae6ed6fa2c14a30be140d2f1
#
_cell.length_a   1.000
_cell.length_b   1.000
_cell.length_c   1.000
_cell.angle_alpha   90.00
_cell.angle_beta   90.00
_cell.angle_gamma   90.00
#
_symmetry.space_group_name_H-M   'P 1'
#
loop_
_entity.id
_entity.type
_entity.pdbx_description
1 polymer ?
#
loop_
_entity_poly.entity_id
_entity_poly.type
_entity_poly.pdbx_seq_one_letter_code
_entity_poly.pdbx_strand_id
1 'polypeptide(L)'
;MAELKFDSGVKEYTVNGKSVVSFNPTDVHFARKVYRVFEQMDAKQGEYDSVAKNTDNVAAFFAVYERIDTEIRAMLDETLGEGVSDAVFGATSVMALSGGLPLWANLLLAIMDEMDESVSREIKLSDERLAKYTKKYQT
;
A
#
# COMPACT_ATOMS: atom_id res chain seq x y z
N MET A 1 22.61 -31.08 -5.31
CA MET A 1 21.88 -30.72 -4.06
C MET A 1 20.39 -30.76 -4.33
N ALA A 2 19.64 -31.40 -3.46
CA ALA A 2 18.19 -31.44 -3.58
C ALA A 2 17.60 -30.04 -3.20
N GLU A 3 16.55 -29.63 -3.89
CA GLU A 3 15.88 -28.36 -3.66
C GLU A 3 14.45 -28.62 -3.18
N LEU A 4 14.05 -27.87 -2.14
CA LEU A 4 12.66 -27.84 -1.70
C LEU A 4 12.00 -26.59 -2.28
N LYS A 5 10.87 -26.78 -2.92
CA LYS A 5 10.08 -25.68 -3.49
C LYS A 5 8.72 -25.62 -2.83
N PHE A 6 8.28 -24.41 -2.54
CA PHE A 6 6.94 -24.15 -2.02
C PHE A 6 6.45 -22.79 -2.50
N ASP A 7 5.16 -22.59 -2.51
CA ASP A 7 4.57 -21.31 -2.87
C ASP A 7 4.73 -20.34 -1.69
N SER A 8 5.48 -19.26 -1.91
CA SER A 8 5.73 -18.24 -0.88
C SER A 8 4.52 -17.32 -0.65
N GLY A 9 3.48 -17.44 -1.46
CA GLY A 9 2.30 -16.59 -1.38
C GLY A 9 2.48 -15.17 -1.92
N VAL A 10 3.66 -14.84 -2.46
CA VAL A 10 3.89 -13.53 -3.08
C VAL A 10 3.07 -13.45 -4.37
N LYS A 11 2.30 -12.38 -4.50
CA LYS A 11 1.48 -12.09 -5.68
C LYS A 11 1.93 -10.81 -6.33
N GLU A 12 1.76 -10.72 -7.64
CA GLU A 12 1.98 -9.50 -8.41
C GLU A 12 0.65 -8.82 -8.67
N TYR A 13 0.59 -7.54 -8.36
CA TYR A 13 -0.59 -6.71 -8.58
C TYR A 13 -0.25 -5.59 -9.55
N THR A 14 -1.11 -5.37 -10.54
CA THR A 14 -1.02 -4.15 -11.34
C THR A 14 -1.80 -3.05 -10.65
N VAL A 15 -1.20 -1.87 -10.54
CA VAL A 15 -1.84 -0.70 -9.96
C VAL A 15 -2.29 0.21 -11.08
N ASN A 16 -3.61 0.28 -11.30
CA ASN A 16 -4.24 1.06 -12.38
C ASN A 16 -3.64 0.76 -13.77
N GLY A 17 -3.12 -0.45 -13.97
CA GLY A 17 -2.48 -0.84 -15.22
C GLY A 17 -1.15 -0.14 -15.52
N LYS A 18 -0.57 0.60 -14.56
CA LYS A 18 0.59 1.45 -14.78
C LYS A 18 1.87 0.97 -14.11
N SER A 19 1.75 0.16 -13.09
CA SER A 19 2.91 -0.37 -12.35
C SER A 19 2.58 -1.71 -11.75
N VAL A 20 3.61 -2.50 -11.45
CA VAL A 20 3.48 -3.79 -10.80
C VAL A 20 4.05 -3.68 -9.40
N VAL A 21 3.29 -4.16 -8.41
CA VAL A 21 3.71 -4.24 -7.01
C VAL A 21 3.60 -5.69 -6.58
N SER A 22 4.63 -6.21 -5.90
CA SER A 22 4.68 -7.60 -5.46
C SER A 22 4.75 -7.68 -3.94
N PHE A 23 3.83 -8.41 -3.34
CA PHE A 23 3.84 -8.68 -1.90
C PHE A 23 3.00 -9.90 -1.58
N ASN A 24 3.27 -10.51 -0.42
CA ASN A 24 2.37 -11.52 0.13
C ASN A 24 1.27 -10.80 0.92
N PRO A 25 -0.01 -10.88 0.47
CA PRO A 25 -1.09 -10.09 1.08
C PRO A 25 -1.47 -10.52 2.50
N THR A 26 -0.96 -11.64 2.99
CA THR A 26 -1.18 -12.09 4.39
C THR A 26 0.03 -11.87 5.28
N ASP A 27 1.10 -11.27 4.76
CA ASP A 27 2.32 -11.03 5.50
C ASP A 27 2.13 -9.86 6.48
N VAL A 28 2.11 -10.17 7.77
CA VAL A 28 1.95 -9.17 8.84
C VAL A 28 3.09 -8.17 8.85
N HIS A 29 4.29 -8.59 8.46
CA HIS A 29 5.44 -7.71 8.38
C HIS A 29 5.23 -6.61 7.32
N PHE A 30 4.70 -6.99 6.16
CA PHE A 30 4.31 -6.04 5.12
C PHE A 30 3.16 -5.14 5.58
N ALA A 31 2.13 -5.71 6.19
CA ALA A 31 1.00 -4.94 6.74
C ALA A 31 1.47 -3.86 7.70
N ARG A 32 2.43 -4.18 8.57
CA ARG A 32 3.00 -3.21 9.52
C ARG A 32 3.69 -2.06 8.80
N LYS A 33 4.43 -2.33 7.73
CA LYS A 33 5.06 -1.29 6.91
C LYS A 33 4.02 -0.37 6.28
N VAL A 34 2.95 -0.93 5.74
CA VAL A 34 1.86 -0.17 5.12
C VAL A 34 1.18 0.74 6.14
N TYR A 35 0.86 0.24 7.33
CA TYR A 35 0.25 1.04 8.39
C TYR A 35 1.16 2.17 8.87
N ARG A 36 2.43 1.90 9.06
CA ARG A 36 3.41 2.93 9.46
C ARG A 36 3.51 4.05 8.43
N VAL A 37 3.59 3.67 7.17
CA VAL A 37 3.66 4.64 6.08
C VAL A 37 2.38 5.45 6.01
N PHE A 38 1.23 4.82 6.19
CA PHE A 38 -0.06 5.52 6.23
C PHE A 38 -0.06 6.62 7.31
N GLU A 39 0.35 6.28 8.52
CA GLU A 39 0.43 7.26 9.63
C GLU A 39 1.38 8.42 9.30
N GLN A 40 2.54 8.12 8.74
CA GLN A 40 3.51 9.14 8.37
C GLN A 40 3.00 10.06 7.26
N MET A 41 2.31 9.51 6.28
CA MET A 41 1.71 10.29 5.19
C MET A 41 0.55 11.12 5.67
N ASP A 42 -0.25 10.61 6.60
CA ASP A 42 -1.36 11.34 7.19
C ASP A 42 -0.87 12.58 7.93
N ALA A 43 0.25 12.47 8.65
CA ALA A 43 0.87 13.62 9.31
C ALA A 43 1.35 14.67 8.29
N LYS A 44 1.95 14.23 7.19
CA LYS A 44 2.37 15.14 6.11
C LYS A 44 1.19 15.78 5.38
N GLN A 45 0.12 15.05 5.19
CA GLN A 45 -1.13 15.59 4.64
C GLN A 45 -1.70 16.68 5.54
N GLY A 46 -1.66 16.49 6.86
CA GLY A 46 -2.09 17.48 7.83
C GLY A 46 -1.26 18.76 7.76
N GLU A 47 0.05 18.65 7.59
CA GLU A 47 0.95 19.78 7.38
C GLU A 47 0.57 20.56 6.11
N TYR A 48 0.36 19.84 5.00
CA TYR A 48 -0.06 20.45 3.75
C TYR A 48 -1.41 21.16 3.90
N ASP A 49 -2.40 20.52 4.51
CA ASP A 49 -3.74 21.09 4.71
C ASP A 49 -3.68 22.36 5.56
N SER A 50 -2.84 22.36 6.59
CA SER A 50 -2.66 23.52 7.46
C SER A 50 -2.09 24.71 6.70
N VAL A 51 -1.06 24.49 5.88
CA VAL A 51 -0.44 25.55 5.07
C VAL A 51 -1.44 26.05 4.01
N ALA A 52 -2.19 25.16 3.37
CA ALA A 52 -3.19 25.53 2.37
C ALA A 52 -4.27 26.47 2.93
N LYS A 53 -4.64 26.28 4.20
CA LYS A 53 -5.65 27.10 4.87
C LYS A 53 -5.12 28.45 5.37
N ASN A 54 -3.85 28.51 5.75
CA ASN A 54 -3.33 29.62 6.56
C ASN A 54 -2.32 30.51 5.84
N THR A 55 -1.98 30.22 4.58
CA THR A 55 -1.01 31.04 3.86
C THR A 55 -1.68 31.89 2.78
N ASP A 56 -1.26 33.16 2.72
CA ASP A 56 -1.62 34.09 1.64
C ASP A 56 -0.51 34.14 0.56
N ASN A 57 0.63 33.50 0.82
CA ASN A 57 1.76 33.52 -0.08
C ASN A 57 1.75 32.29 -1.00
N VAL A 58 1.40 32.51 -2.26
CA VAL A 58 1.28 31.45 -3.27
C VAL A 58 2.59 30.72 -3.47
N ALA A 59 3.72 31.45 -3.52
CA ALA A 59 5.02 30.83 -3.71
C ALA A 59 5.40 29.92 -2.53
N ALA A 60 5.11 30.35 -1.30
CA ALA A 60 5.34 29.54 -0.11
C ALA A 60 4.46 28.29 -0.11
N PHE A 61 3.22 28.42 -0.53
CA PHE A 61 2.31 27.27 -0.67
C PHE A 61 2.86 26.23 -1.66
N PHE A 62 3.27 26.65 -2.85
CA PHE A 62 3.80 25.72 -3.85
C PHE A 62 5.11 25.06 -3.40
N ALA A 63 5.97 25.76 -2.65
CA ALA A 63 7.18 25.18 -2.10
C ALA A 63 6.88 24.06 -1.11
N VAL A 64 5.91 24.23 -0.24
CA VAL A 64 5.46 23.20 0.72
C VAL A 64 4.83 22.03 -0.03
N TYR A 65 3.98 22.31 -1.00
CA TYR A 65 3.36 21.28 -1.84
C TYR A 65 4.42 20.40 -2.51
N GLU A 66 5.40 20.99 -3.18
CA GLU A 66 6.44 20.23 -3.88
C GLU A 66 7.26 19.37 -2.92
N ARG A 67 7.60 19.90 -1.75
CA ARG A 67 8.33 19.15 -0.74
C ARG A 67 7.54 17.95 -0.24
N ILE A 68 6.29 18.15 0.13
CA ILE A 68 5.44 17.08 0.67
C ILE A 68 5.15 16.03 -0.40
N ASP A 69 4.82 16.44 -1.62
CA ASP A 69 4.59 15.50 -2.73
C ASP A 69 5.82 14.63 -2.96
N THR A 70 7.00 15.22 -3.00
CA THR A 70 8.27 14.49 -3.17
C THR A 70 8.52 13.51 -2.02
N GLU A 71 8.30 13.95 -0.78
CA GLU A 71 8.49 13.10 0.40
C GLU A 71 7.52 11.92 0.42
N ILE A 72 6.24 12.14 0.11
CA ILE A 72 5.25 11.06 0.04
C ILE A 72 5.60 10.06 -1.06
N ARG A 73 6.02 10.54 -2.25
CA ARG A 73 6.45 9.65 -3.33
C ARG A 73 7.64 8.79 -2.92
N ALA A 74 8.61 9.37 -2.24
CA ALA A 74 9.77 8.62 -1.75
C ALA A 74 9.36 7.53 -0.73
N MET A 75 8.42 7.84 0.16
CA MET A 75 7.91 6.88 1.14
C MET A 75 7.13 5.74 0.46
N LEU A 76 6.33 6.04 -0.55
CA LEU A 76 5.63 5.02 -1.33
C LEU A 76 6.61 4.10 -2.06
N ASP A 77 7.64 4.66 -2.68
CA ASP A 77 8.64 3.88 -3.39
C ASP A 77 9.43 2.98 -2.45
N GLU A 78 9.78 3.46 -1.26
CA GLU A 78 10.47 2.65 -0.25
C GLU A 78 9.63 1.45 0.20
N THR A 79 8.30 1.63 0.27
CA THR A 79 7.39 0.58 0.73
C THR A 79 6.98 -0.38 -0.39
N LEU A 80 6.72 0.12 -1.58
CA LEU A 80 6.12 -0.64 -2.68
C LEU A 80 7.09 -0.98 -3.82
N GLY A 81 8.18 -0.23 -3.95
CA GLY A 81 9.16 -0.45 -4.99
C GLY A 81 9.57 0.86 -5.67
N GLU A 82 10.83 0.93 -6.07
CA GLU A 82 11.39 2.11 -6.73
C GLU A 82 10.63 2.43 -8.02
N GLY A 83 10.26 3.70 -8.18
CA GLY A 83 9.57 4.20 -9.38
C GLY A 83 8.07 3.95 -9.41
N VAL A 84 7.49 3.27 -8.42
CA VAL A 84 6.05 2.97 -8.39
C VAL A 84 5.22 4.25 -8.34
N SER A 85 5.58 5.21 -7.50
CA SER A 85 4.79 6.43 -7.35
C SER A 85 4.74 7.24 -8.64
N ASP A 86 5.87 7.42 -9.32
CA ASP A 86 5.91 8.14 -10.57
C ASP A 86 5.15 7.42 -11.68
N ALA A 87 5.22 6.10 -11.73
CA ALA A 87 4.47 5.31 -12.71
C ALA A 87 2.95 5.40 -12.47
N VAL A 88 2.51 5.35 -11.21
CA VAL A 88 1.08 5.36 -10.86
C VAL A 88 0.48 6.76 -10.96
N PHE A 89 1.13 7.76 -10.38
CA PHE A 89 0.58 9.11 -10.28
C PHE A 89 1.00 10.04 -11.42
N GLY A 90 2.14 9.77 -12.04
CA GLY A 90 2.66 10.61 -13.11
C GLY A 90 2.83 12.07 -12.66
N ALA A 91 2.29 12.99 -13.43
CA ALA A 91 2.35 14.42 -13.13
C ALA A 91 1.25 14.90 -12.16
N THR A 92 0.33 14.01 -11.75
CA THR A 92 -0.73 14.36 -10.82
C THR A 92 -0.21 14.33 -9.39
N SER A 93 -0.53 15.36 -8.60
CA SER A 93 -0.17 15.39 -7.18
C SER A 93 -0.73 14.18 -6.44
N VAL A 94 0.09 13.58 -5.58
CA VAL A 94 -0.36 12.48 -4.71
C VAL A 94 -1.40 12.96 -3.70
N MET A 95 -1.49 14.26 -3.46
CA MET A 95 -2.46 14.88 -2.55
C MET A 95 -3.75 15.34 -3.26
N ALA A 96 -3.83 15.16 -4.59
CA ALA A 96 -5.09 15.34 -5.31
C ALA A 96 -6.16 14.41 -4.74
N LEU A 97 -7.41 14.82 -4.84
CA LEU A 97 -8.52 14.11 -4.18
C LEU A 97 -9.33 13.28 -5.17
N SER A 98 -9.77 12.12 -4.69
CA SER A 98 -10.80 11.32 -5.35
C SER A 98 -11.61 10.61 -4.28
N GLY A 99 -12.94 10.69 -4.37
CA GLY A 99 -13.82 10.11 -3.37
C GLY A 99 -13.65 10.74 -1.97
N GLY A 100 -13.18 11.97 -1.91
CA GLY A 100 -12.96 12.70 -0.66
C GLY A 100 -11.64 12.42 0.03
N LEU A 101 -10.76 11.61 -0.57
CA LEU A 101 -9.48 11.21 0.02
C LEU A 101 -8.32 11.54 -0.92
N PRO A 102 -7.12 11.84 -0.37
CA PRO A 102 -5.92 11.99 -1.19
C PRO A 102 -5.63 10.72 -1.98
N LEU A 103 -5.04 10.85 -3.16
CA LEU A 103 -4.74 9.70 -4.02
C LEU A 103 -3.80 8.71 -3.34
N TRP A 104 -2.81 9.19 -2.55
CA TRP A 104 -1.93 8.29 -1.80
C TRP A 104 -2.71 7.41 -0.80
N ALA A 105 -3.74 7.98 -0.16
CA ALA A 105 -4.60 7.23 0.77
C ALA A 105 -5.44 6.20 0.02
N ASN A 106 -5.99 6.56 -1.14
CA ASN A 106 -6.74 5.61 -1.97
C ASN A 106 -5.90 4.39 -2.35
N LEU A 107 -4.62 4.61 -2.71
CA LEU A 107 -3.71 3.51 -3.03
C LEU A 107 -3.49 2.59 -1.83
N LEU A 108 -3.14 3.16 -0.67
CA LEU A 108 -2.86 2.35 0.52
C LEU A 108 -4.11 1.62 1.03
N LEU A 109 -5.28 2.25 0.95
CA LEU A 109 -6.53 1.61 1.33
C LEU A 109 -6.88 0.44 0.41
N ALA A 110 -6.62 0.57 -0.89
CA ALA A 110 -6.80 -0.54 -1.82
C ALA A 110 -5.92 -1.74 -1.46
N ILE A 111 -4.67 -1.47 -1.05
CA ILE A 111 -3.75 -2.52 -0.58
C ILE A 111 -4.27 -3.16 0.71
N MET A 112 -4.73 -2.35 1.68
CA MET A 112 -5.28 -2.84 2.95
C MET A 112 -6.51 -3.71 2.72
N ASP A 113 -7.41 -3.31 1.84
CA ASP A 113 -8.61 -4.08 1.50
C ASP A 113 -8.23 -5.44 0.90
N GLU A 114 -7.25 -5.48 0.01
CA GLU A 114 -6.75 -6.73 -0.57
C GLU A 114 -6.13 -7.63 0.50
N MET A 115 -5.40 -7.05 1.45
CA MET A 115 -4.85 -7.82 2.58
C MET A 115 -5.94 -8.47 3.43
N ASP A 116 -6.99 -7.71 3.77
CA ASP A 116 -8.10 -8.23 4.56
C ASP A 116 -8.84 -9.37 3.84
N GLU A 117 -9.13 -9.21 2.56
CA GLU A 117 -9.77 -10.24 1.76
C GLU A 117 -8.90 -11.49 1.63
N SER A 118 -7.59 -11.31 1.46
CA SER A 118 -6.65 -12.41 1.31
C SER A 118 -6.53 -13.23 2.59
N VAL A 119 -6.48 -12.57 3.75
CA VAL A 119 -6.47 -13.26 5.04
C VAL A 119 -7.71 -14.13 5.19
N SER A 120 -8.87 -13.60 4.87
CA SER A 120 -10.14 -14.35 4.94
C SER A 120 -10.15 -15.56 4.00
N ARG A 121 -9.66 -15.40 2.78
CA ARG A 121 -9.54 -16.50 1.81
C ARG A 121 -8.58 -17.59 2.29
N GLU A 122 -7.42 -17.19 2.81
CA GLU A 122 -6.40 -18.14 3.28
C GLU A 122 -6.87 -18.91 4.51
N ILE A 123 -7.58 -18.29 5.43
CA ILE A 123 -8.18 -18.97 6.60
C ILE A 123 -9.14 -20.06 6.12
N LYS A 124 -10.01 -19.76 5.15
CA LYS A 124 -10.94 -20.72 4.60
C LYS A 124 -10.21 -21.91 3.94
N LEU A 125 -9.17 -21.62 3.15
CA LEU A 125 -8.36 -22.68 2.53
C LEU A 125 -7.63 -23.52 3.57
N SER A 126 -7.15 -22.90 4.64
CA SER A 126 -6.51 -23.61 5.76
C SER A 126 -7.47 -24.60 6.42
N ASP A 127 -8.70 -24.17 6.70
CA ASP A 127 -9.72 -25.03 7.31
C ASP A 127 -10.02 -26.23 6.43
N GLU A 128 -10.18 -26.04 5.13
CA GLU A 128 -10.42 -27.11 4.17
C GLU A 128 -9.25 -28.09 4.11
N ARG A 129 -8.03 -27.59 4.05
CA ARG A 129 -6.81 -28.40 3.97
C ARG A 129 -6.59 -29.18 5.26
N LEU A 130 -6.74 -28.55 6.42
CA LEU A 130 -6.56 -29.20 7.71
C LEU A 130 -7.65 -30.26 7.95
N ALA A 131 -8.88 -29.98 7.58
CA ALA A 131 -9.96 -30.96 7.66
C ALA A 131 -9.63 -32.22 6.86
N LYS A 132 -9.05 -32.06 5.67
CA LYS A 132 -8.64 -33.19 4.83
C LYS A 132 -7.57 -34.04 5.52
N TYR A 133 -6.57 -33.43 6.15
CA TYR A 133 -5.53 -34.17 6.87
C TYR A 133 -6.04 -34.80 8.14
N THR A 134 -6.87 -34.09 8.90
CA THR A 134 -7.50 -34.61 10.12
C THR A 134 -8.30 -35.87 9.81
N LYS A 135 -9.11 -35.81 8.73
CA LYS A 135 -9.92 -36.97 8.30
C LYS A 135 -9.05 -38.15 7.89
N LYS A 136 -7.91 -37.89 7.20
CA LYS A 136 -6.97 -38.91 6.75
C LYS A 136 -6.35 -39.67 7.92
N TYR A 137 -6.04 -38.99 9.02
CA TYR A 137 -5.31 -39.57 10.15
C TYR A 137 -6.20 -39.96 11.33
N GLN A 138 -7.51 -39.76 11.24
CA GLN A 138 -8.47 -40.32 12.19
C GLN A 138 -8.77 -41.79 11.87
N THR A 139 -8.52 -42.62 12.80
CA THR A 139 -8.86 -44.05 12.69
C THR A 139 -9.96 -44.41 13.63
#